data_4563de1dc190c6d78ad799761b734c7b
#
_entry.id   4563de1dc190c6d78ad799761b734c7b
#
_cell.length_a   1.000
_cell.length_b   1.000
_cell.length_c   1.000
_cell.angle_alpha   90.00
_cell.angle_beta   90.00
_cell.angle_gamma   90.00
#
_symmetry.space_group_name_H-M   'P 1'
#
loop_
_entity.id
_entity.type
_entity.pdbx_description
1 polymer ?
#
loop_
_entity_poly.entity_id
_entity_poly.type
_entity_poly.pdbx_seq_one_letter_code
_entity_poly.pdbx_strand_id
1 'polypeptide(L)'
;MRDKVTGARRWVVKIGSALLTADGKGLDRGAMAVWVEQMVALREAGVELVLVSSGAVAAGMSQLGWTQRPSAMNELQAAAALGQMRLVQAWESSFGEHGKHTAQILLTHDDLSDRKRYLNARSTLRTLVELGVVPVINENDTVVTDEIRFGDNDTLAALVANLVEADLLVILTDRDGMFTADPRHNPDAQLIHEARADDPSLDAVAGSTGGALGRGGMQTKLRAARLAARSGAHTLIVGGRIERVLDRLKAGERLGTLLSPERGMLAARKQWLAGHLQTRGTLMLDAGAVQALRQANKSLLPVGVKGVQGSFRRGEMVVCVDPDGQEVARGLANYSAVEAQKIIGQASDAIQTVLGYAAEPELVHRDNLVLV
;
A
#
# COMPACT_ATOMS: atom_id res chain seq x y z
N MET A 1 9.62 0.89 -20.98
CA MET A 1 9.15 0.97 -19.58
C MET A 1 7.96 0.06 -19.27
N ARG A 2 7.14 -0.36 -20.25
CA ARG A 2 6.01 -1.30 -20.02
C ARG A 2 6.41 -2.68 -19.50
N ASP A 3 7.65 -3.12 -19.74
CA ASP A 3 8.21 -4.34 -19.11
C ASP A 3 8.13 -4.30 -17.57
N LYS A 4 8.09 -3.10 -16.98
CA LYS A 4 7.88 -2.92 -15.53
C LYS A 4 6.46 -3.29 -15.08
N VAL A 5 5.47 -3.11 -15.95
CA VAL A 5 4.08 -3.50 -15.68
C VAL A 5 3.92 -5.01 -15.86
N THR A 6 4.38 -5.55 -16.98
CA THR A 6 4.28 -7.00 -17.27
C THR A 6 5.06 -7.87 -16.30
N GLY A 7 6.23 -7.39 -15.85
CA GLY A 7 7.09 -8.08 -14.88
C GLY A 7 6.71 -7.88 -13.41
N ALA A 8 5.77 -6.96 -13.12
CA ALA A 8 5.35 -6.70 -11.74
C ALA A 8 4.65 -7.93 -11.14
N ARG A 9 5.07 -8.31 -9.94
CA ARG A 9 4.57 -9.47 -9.21
C ARG A 9 3.49 -9.11 -8.19
N ARG A 10 3.62 -7.95 -7.53
CA ARG A 10 2.67 -7.49 -6.52
C ARG A 10 2.02 -6.20 -6.98
N TRP A 11 0.70 -6.27 -7.15
CA TRP A 11 -0.12 -5.14 -7.60
C TRP A 11 -1.03 -4.66 -6.48
N VAL A 12 -1.05 -3.37 -6.28
CA VAL A 12 -2.12 -2.70 -5.54
C VAL A 12 -3.05 -2.08 -6.57
N VAL A 13 -4.29 -2.54 -6.61
CA VAL A 13 -5.32 -1.99 -7.50
C VAL A 13 -6.24 -1.10 -6.68
N LYS A 14 -6.29 0.18 -7.01
CA LYS A 14 -7.20 1.13 -6.38
C LYS A 14 -8.34 1.48 -7.32
N ILE A 15 -9.58 1.38 -6.83
CA ILE A 15 -10.77 1.72 -7.59
C ILE A 15 -11.48 2.92 -6.95
N GLY A 16 -11.66 3.98 -7.74
CA GLY A 16 -12.28 5.22 -7.29
C GLY A 16 -13.80 5.11 -7.13
N SER A 17 -14.39 5.91 -6.25
CA SER A 17 -15.83 5.90 -5.96
C SER A 17 -16.70 6.19 -7.20
N ALA A 18 -16.24 7.05 -8.11
CA ALA A 18 -16.94 7.36 -9.35
C ALA A 18 -17.12 6.15 -10.29
N LEU A 19 -16.26 5.13 -10.14
CA LEU A 19 -16.39 3.89 -10.90
C LEU A 19 -17.27 2.86 -10.20
N LEU A 20 -17.26 2.88 -8.85
CA LEU A 20 -17.96 1.90 -8.02
C LEU A 20 -19.44 2.21 -7.82
N THR A 21 -19.87 3.42 -8.17
CA THR A 21 -21.27 3.85 -7.98
C THR A 21 -21.95 4.06 -9.33
N ALA A 22 -23.15 3.52 -9.45
CA ALA A 22 -24.01 3.71 -10.62
C ALA A 22 -24.74 5.08 -10.51
N ASP A 23 -24.01 6.17 -10.78
CA ASP A 23 -24.56 7.54 -10.77
C ASP A 23 -25.40 7.86 -9.52
N GLY A 24 -24.91 7.45 -8.34
CA GLY A 24 -25.59 7.68 -7.06
C GLY A 24 -26.69 6.67 -6.71
N LYS A 25 -26.94 5.66 -7.56
CA LYS A 25 -27.95 4.62 -7.32
C LYS A 25 -27.45 3.42 -6.50
N GLY A 26 -26.31 3.56 -5.85
CA GLY A 26 -25.67 2.49 -5.08
C GLY A 26 -24.46 1.89 -5.79
N LEU A 27 -24.04 0.70 -5.37
CA LEU A 27 -22.87 0.02 -5.94
C LEU A 27 -23.18 -0.57 -7.32
N ASP A 28 -22.30 -0.34 -8.28
CA ASP A 28 -22.33 -0.97 -9.60
C ASP A 28 -21.74 -2.39 -9.53
N ARG A 29 -22.58 -3.33 -9.14
CA ARG A 29 -22.18 -4.74 -9.00
C ARG A 29 -21.74 -5.36 -10.32
N GLY A 30 -22.29 -4.91 -11.45
CA GLY A 30 -21.90 -5.37 -12.77
C GLY A 30 -20.46 -4.98 -13.10
N ALA A 31 -20.11 -3.71 -12.90
CA ALA A 31 -18.74 -3.24 -13.07
C ALA A 31 -17.78 -3.93 -12.08
N MET A 32 -18.19 -4.14 -10.83
CA MET A 32 -17.39 -4.85 -9.83
C MET A 32 -17.07 -6.27 -10.29
N ALA A 33 -18.05 -7.03 -10.79
CA ALA A 33 -17.86 -8.39 -11.29
C ALA A 33 -16.86 -8.44 -12.45
N VAL A 34 -16.94 -7.49 -13.39
CA VAL A 34 -15.99 -7.39 -14.52
C VAL A 34 -14.55 -7.14 -14.05
N TRP A 35 -14.34 -6.29 -13.03
CA TRP A 35 -12.99 -6.11 -12.49
C TRP A 35 -12.52 -7.31 -11.69
N VAL A 36 -13.42 -7.98 -10.94
CA VAL A 36 -13.08 -9.19 -10.20
C VAL A 36 -12.63 -10.31 -11.13
N GLU A 37 -13.32 -10.55 -12.25
CA GLU A 37 -12.89 -11.52 -13.27
C GLU A 37 -11.42 -11.28 -13.70
N GLN A 38 -11.08 -10.03 -14.03
CA GLN A 38 -9.73 -9.65 -14.43
C GLN A 38 -8.72 -9.79 -13.26
N MET A 39 -9.11 -9.41 -12.05
CA MET A 39 -8.26 -9.56 -10.86
C MET A 39 -7.99 -11.03 -10.52
N VAL A 40 -8.97 -11.91 -10.72
CA VAL A 40 -8.79 -13.36 -10.59
C VAL A 40 -7.83 -13.89 -11.65
N ALA A 41 -7.98 -13.48 -12.92
CA ALA A 41 -7.05 -13.84 -13.99
C ALA A 41 -5.60 -13.39 -13.71
N LEU A 42 -5.40 -12.18 -13.17
CA LEU A 42 -4.10 -11.72 -12.72
C LEU A 42 -3.50 -12.63 -11.64
N ARG A 43 -4.30 -13.06 -10.67
CA ARG A 43 -3.85 -13.96 -9.61
C ARG A 43 -3.48 -15.35 -10.15
N GLU A 44 -4.23 -15.88 -11.08
CA GLU A 44 -3.93 -17.15 -11.76
C GLU A 44 -2.65 -17.06 -12.58
N ALA A 45 -2.34 -15.85 -13.09
CA ALA A 45 -1.06 -15.55 -13.72
C ALA A 45 0.09 -15.29 -12.71
N GLY A 46 -0.11 -15.55 -11.40
CA GLY A 46 0.91 -15.45 -10.36
C GLY A 46 1.11 -14.04 -9.80
N VAL A 47 0.19 -13.10 -10.02
CA VAL A 47 0.23 -11.77 -9.43
C VAL A 47 -0.35 -11.79 -8.02
N GLU A 48 0.41 -11.31 -7.05
CA GLU A 48 -0.07 -11.00 -5.70
C GLU A 48 -0.90 -9.73 -5.72
N LEU A 49 -2.16 -9.81 -5.33
CA LEU A 49 -3.14 -8.74 -5.48
C LEU A 49 -3.57 -8.19 -4.13
N VAL A 50 -3.61 -6.87 -4.02
CA VAL A 50 -4.22 -6.11 -2.93
C VAL A 50 -5.19 -5.11 -3.53
N LEU A 51 -6.44 -5.08 -3.07
CA LEU A 51 -7.46 -4.16 -3.53
C LEU A 51 -7.64 -3.00 -2.54
N VAL A 52 -7.57 -1.77 -3.03
CA VAL A 52 -7.96 -0.57 -2.26
C VAL A 52 -9.25 -0.04 -2.85
N SER A 53 -10.33 -0.12 -2.08
CA SER A 53 -11.67 0.24 -2.52
C SER A 53 -12.09 1.60 -1.96
N SER A 54 -12.96 2.27 -2.66
CA SER A 54 -13.69 3.46 -2.21
C SER A 54 -15.20 3.16 -2.23
N GLY A 55 -16.02 4.19 -1.96
CA GLY A 55 -17.45 4.11 -2.21
C GLY A 55 -18.31 3.77 -1.00
N ALA A 56 -17.73 3.59 0.21
CA ALA A 56 -18.51 3.28 1.41
C ALA A 56 -19.55 4.38 1.73
N VAL A 57 -19.15 5.65 1.75
CA VAL A 57 -20.09 6.77 1.98
C VAL A 57 -21.22 6.78 0.96
N ALA A 58 -20.90 6.62 -0.33
CA ALA A 58 -21.90 6.65 -1.39
C ALA A 58 -22.87 5.45 -1.31
N ALA A 59 -22.38 4.26 -0.97
CA ALA A 59 -23.19 3.07 -0.74
C ALA A 59 -24.14 3.26 0.45
N GLY A 60 -23.66 3.86 1.54
CA GLY A 60 -24.47 4.14 2.71
C GLY A 60 -25.53 5.23 2.45
N MET A 61 -25.17 6.30 1.76
CA MET A 61 -26.12 7.34 1.33
C MET A 61 -27.25 6.74 0.49
N SER A 62 -26.93 5.89 -0.48
CA SER A 62 -27.92 5.19 -1.30
C SER A 62 -28.85 4.31 -0.44
N GLN A 63 -28.32 3.62 0.57
CA GLN A 63 -29.11 2.79 1.48
C GLN A 63 -30.05 3.63 2.37
N LEU A 64 -29.61 4.83 2.77
CA LEU A 64 -30.41 5.79 3.55
C LEU A 64 -31.40 6.59 2.70
N GLY A 65 -31.38 6.43 1.38
CA GLY A 65 -32.19 7.22 0.46
C GLY A 65 -31.72 8.67 0.32
N TRP A 66 -30.50 8.98 0.69
CA TRP A 66 -29.95 10.34 0.62
C TRP A 66 -29.49 10.67 -0.79
N THR A 67 -30.11 11.70 -1.36
CA THR A 67 -29.75 12.19 -2.71
C THR A 67 -28.67 13.26 -2.70
N GLN A 68 -28.45 13.90 -1.55
CA GLN A 68 -27.42 14.92 -1.37
C GLN A 68 -26.43 14.47 -0.32
N ARG A 69 -25.14 14.75 -0.56
CA ARG A 69 -24.07 14.44 0.39
C ARG A 69 -24.20 15.37 1.60
N PRO A 70 -24.31 14.82 2.82
CA PRO A 70 -24.38 15.63 4.03
C PRO A 70 -23.10 16.44 4.23
N SER A 71 -23.23 17.57 4.91
CA SER A 71 -22.11 18.40 5.33
C SER A 71 -21.61 18.04 6.73
N ALA A 72 -22.47 17.44 7.56
CA ALA A 72 -22.13 17.04 8.91
C ALA A 72 -21.23 15.80 8.93
N MET A 73 -20.15 15.85 9.70
CA MET A 73 -19.15 14.78 9.77
C MET A 73 -19.75 13.47 10.29
N ASN A 74 -20.50 13.54 11.36
CA ASN A 74 -21.18 12.38 11.94
C ASN A 74 -22.15 11.68 10.98
N GLU A 75 -22.81 12.42 10.11
CA GLU A 75 -23.68 11.85 9.07
C GLU A 75 -22.86 11.13 8.00
N LEU A 76 -21.73 11.73 7.59
CA LEU A 76 -20.79 11.07 6.66
C LEU A 76 -20.23 9.79 7.25
N GLN A 77 -19.83 9.81 8.52
CA GLN A 77 -19.31 8.64 9.25
C GLN A 77 -20.39 7.55 9.39
N ALA A 78 -21.62 7.93 9.71
CA ALA A 78 -22.74 6.99 9.79
C ALA A 78 -23.06 6.36 8.41
N ALA A 79 -23.08 7.16 7.35
CA ALA A 79 -23.23 6.64 5.99
C ALA A 79 -22.08 5.70 5.61
N ALA A 80 -20.84 6.07 5.94
CA ALA A 80 -19.67 5.21 5.69
C ALA A 80 -19.80 3.87 6.41
N ALA A 81 -20.18 3.86 7.68
CA ALA A 81 -20.38 2.64 8.48
C ALA A 81 -21.41 1.68 7.85
N LEU A 82 -22.55 2.21 7.44
CA LEU A 82 -23.58 1.43 6.75
C LEU A 82 -23.11 0.91 5.39
N GLY A 83 -22.49 1.78 4.61
CA GLY A 83 -22.06 1.46 3.26
C GLY A 83 -20.87 0.53 3.21
N GLN A 84 -19.98 0.59 4.21
CA GLN A 84 -18.81 -0.29 4.30
C GLN A 84 -19.21 -1.76 4.36
N MET A 85 -20.22 -2.11 5.13
CA MET A 85 -20.74 -3.48 5.19
C MET A 85 -21.23 -3.95 3.81
N ARG A 86 -21.97 -3.12 3.09
CA ARG A 86 -22.45 -3.44 1.75
C ARG A 86 -21.33 -3.58 0.73
N LEU A 87 -20.34 -2.70 0.81
CA LEU A 87 -19.19 -2.69 -0.08
C LEU A 87 -18.38 -3.99 0.08
N VAL A 88 -18.08 -4.38 1.31
CA VAL A 88 -17.33 -5.61 1.59
C VAL A 88 -18.11 -6.84 1.15
N GLN A 89 -19.42 -6.90 1.47
CA GLN A 89 -20.27 -8.00 1.02
C GLN A 89 -20.32 -8.12 -0.51
N ALA A 90 -20.33 -6.98 -1.23
CA ALA A 90 -20.32 -6.98 -2.70
C ALA A 90 -19.01 -7.57 -3.24
N TRP A 91 -17.85 -7.17 -2.69
CA TRP A 91 -16.55 -7.73 -3.07
C TRP A 91 -16.46 -9.22 -2.73
N GLU A 92 -16.81 -9.61 -1.51
CA GLU A 92 -16.78 -11.03 -1.07
C GLU A 92 -17.65 -11.90 -1.97
N SER A 93 -18.88 -11.45 -2.27
CA SER A 93 -19.77 -12.21 -3.17
C SER A 93 -19.16 -12.38 -4.56
N SER A 94 -18.62 -11.28 -5.14
CA SER A 94 -18.05 -11.34 -6.49
C SER A 94 -16.78 -12.20 -6.57
N PHE A 95 -15.89 -12.12 -5.59
CA PHE A 95 -14.71 -13.02 -5.52
C PHE A 95 -15.11 -14.45 -5.19
N GLY A 96 -16.14 -14.66 -4.36
CA GLY A 96 -16.68 -15.95 -3.98
C GLY A 96 -17.22 -16.75 -5.17
N GLU A 97 -17.80 -16.10 -6.18
CA GLU A 97 -18.22 -16.72 -7.44
C GLU A 97 -17.06 -17.41 -8.18
N HIS A 98 -15.81 -16.96 -7.93
CA HIS A 98 -14.58 -17.55 -8.47
C HIS A 98 -13.83 -18.42 -7.45
N GLY A 99 -14.44 -18.76 -6.32
CA GLY A 99 -13.82 -19.56 -5.27
C GLY A 99 -12.63 -18.88 -4.59
N LYS A 100 -12.59 -17.53 -4.59
CA LYS A 100 -11.56 -16.76 -3.93
C LYS A 100 -12.11 -16.08 -2.68
N HIS A 101 -11.32 -16.06 -1.61
CA HIS A 101 -11.68 -15.38 -0.36
C HIS A 101 -11.15 -13.97 -0.33
N THR A 102 -11.88 -13.08 0.34
CA THR A 102 -11.45 -11.71 0.63
C THR A 102 -11.29 -11.50 2.14
N ALA A 103 -10.53 -10.50 2.52
CA ALA A 103 -10.43 -10.06 3.92
C ALA A 103 -10.56 -8.54 3.99
N GLN A 104 -11.47 -8.05 4.81
CA GLN A 104 -11.60 -6.63 5.06
C GLN A 104 -10.47 -6.12 5.94
N ILE A 105 -9.81 -5.03 5.50
CA ILE A 105 -8.82 -4.31 6.29
C ILE A 105 -9.20 -2.83 6.29
N LEU A 106 -9.45 -2.27 7.46
CA LEU A 106 -9.70 -0.84 7.63
C LEU A 106 -8.47 -0.20 8.25
N LEU A 107 -7.96 0.84 7.60
CA LEU A 107 -6.77 1.57 8.03
C LEU A 107 -7.07 3.06 8.06
N THR A 108 -6.36 3.76 8.94
CA THR A 108 -6.29 5.21 8.96
C THR A 108 -4.88 5.67 8.58
N HIS A 109 -4.73 6.94 8.26
CA HIS A 109 -3.41 7.54 8.05
C HIS A 109 -2.53 7.40 9.30
N ASP A 110 -3.12 7.53 10.49
CA ASP A 110 -2.43 7.37 11.77
C ASP A 110 -1.92 5.94 11.97
N ASP A 111 -2.69 4.91 11.55
CA ASP A 111 -2.25 3.51 11.63
C ASP A 111 -0.99 3.26 10.78
N LEU A 112 -0.84 3.98 9.67
CA LEU A 112 0.31 3.88 8.79
C LEU A 112 1.47 4.79 9.19
N SER A 113 1.21 5.77 10.05
CA SER A 113 2.21 6.67 10.63
C SER A 113 2.79 6.14 11.94
N ASP A 114 1.99 5.42 12.74
CA ASP A 114 2.46 4.71 13.94
C ASP A 114 3.22 3.44 13.56
N ARG A 115 4.47 3.34 13.98
CA ARG A 115 5.36 2.24 13.57
C ARG A 115 4.90 0.86 14.01
N LYS A 116 4.34 0.74 15.21
CA LYS A 116 3.85 -0.54 15.73
C LYS A 116 2.63 -1.00 14.93
N ARG A 117 1.69 -0.10 14.68
CA ARG A 117 0.50 -0.37 13.87
C ARG A 117 0.89 -0.68 12.43
N TYR A 118 1.83 0.08 11.85
CA TYR A 118 2.40 -0.18 10.52
C TYR A 118 2.95 -1.60 10.39
N LEU A 119 3.81 -2.07 11.32
CA LEU A 119 4.36 -3.42 11.27
C LEU A 119 3.27 -4.50 11.45
N ASN A 120 2.29 -4.27 12.32
CA ASN A 120 1.18 -5.20 12.50
C ASN A 120 0.32 -5.31 11.22
N ALA A 121 -0.07 -4.18 10.63
CA ALA A 121 -0.82 -4.15 9.38
C ALA A 121 -0.04 -4.82 8.23
N ARG A 122 1.28 -4.57 8.14
CA ARG A 122 2.16 -5.19 7.15
C ARG A 122 2.20 -6.70 7.31
N SER A 123 2.42 -7.21 8.53
CA SER A 123 2.48 -8.64 8.80
C SER A 123 1.15 -9.31 8.43
N THR A 124 0.03 -8.74 8.86
CA THR A 124 -1.32 -9.25 8.53
C THR A 124 -1.55 -9.30 7.02
N LEU A 125 -1.25 -8.21 6.30
CA LEU A 125 -1.45 -8.15 4.84
C LEU A 125 -0.58 -9.16 4.10
N ARG A 126 0.67 -9.36 4.52
CA ARG A 126 1.56 -10.37 3.93
C ARG A 126 1.02 -11.77 4.14
N THR A 127 0.62 -12.10 5.37
CA THR A 127 0.01 -13.41 5.68
C THR A 127 -1.24 -13.66 4.84
N LEU A 128 -2.13 -12.66 4.68
CA LEU A 128 -3.32 -12.81 3.84
C LEU A 128 -2.96 -13.11 2.37
N VAL A 129 -1.99 -12.38 1.82
CA VAL A 129 -1.51 -12.61 0.44
C VAL A 129 -0.90 -14.00 0.30
N GLU A 130 -0.08 -14.44 1.26
CA GLU A 130 0.54 -15.78 1.29
C GLU A 130 -0.52 -16.91 1.40
N LEU A 131 -1.58 -16.69 2.17
CA LEU A 131 -2.74 -17.60 2.28
C LEU A 131 -3.62 -17.60 1.02
N GLY A 132 -3.30 -16.77 0.04
CA GLY A 132 -4.10 -16.66 -1.18
C GLY A 132 -5.41 -15.89 -1.00
N VAL A 133 -5.59 -15.17 0.08
CA VAL A 133 -6.75 -14.29 0.34
C VAL A 133 -6.50 -12.91 -0.29
N VAL A 134 -7.52 -12.29 -0.86
CA VAL A 134 -7.43 -10.92 -1.40
C VAL A 134 -7.77 -9.90 -0.31
N PRO A 135 -6.79 -9.11 0.18
CA PRO A 135 -7.10 -8.02 1.10
C PRO A 135 -7.90 -6.93 0.37
N VAL A 136 -9.05 -6.56 0.92
CA VAL A 136 -9.88 -5.43 0.48
C VAL A 136 -9.73 -4.33 1.52
N ILE A 137 -8.98 -3.30 1.16
CA ILE A 137 -8.59 -2.21 2.06
C ILE A 137 -9.46 -0.99 1.79
N ASN A 138 -9.89 -0.33 2.84
CA ASN A 138 -10.53 0.98 2.79
C ASN A 138 -10.09 1.82 3.98
N GLU A 139 -10.37 3.13 3.91
CA GLU A 139 -10.25 4.04 5.07
C GLU A 139 -11.23 3.60 6.16
N ASN A 140 -10.81 3.72 7.44
CA ASN A 140 -11.72 3.60 8.56
C ASN A 140 -12.46 4.93 8.77
N ASP A 141 -13.37 5.22 7.88
CA ASP A 141 -14.16 6.45 7.83
C ASP A 141 -14.88 6.76 9.15
N THR A 142 -15.09 5.77 10.02
CA THR A 142 -15.83 5.95 11.29
C THR A 142 -15.06 6.70 12.36
N VAL A 143 -13.74 6.76 12.26
CA VAL A 143 -12.85 7.38 13.25
C VAL A 143 -11.99 8.50 12.71
N VAL A 144 -12.01 8.75 11.38
CA VAL A 144 -11.26 9.83 10.74
C VAL A 144 -12.15 11.02 10.43
N THR A 145 -11.54 12.21 10.35
CA THR A 145 -12.25 13.47 10.10
C THR A 145 -11.82 14.15 8.81
N ASP A 146 -10.52 14.26 8.57
CA ASP A 146 -10.00 15.04 7.44
C ASP A 146 -10.09 14.26 6.12
N GLU A 147 -9.78 12.99 6.12
CA GLU A 147 -9.79 12.09 4.96
C GLU A 147 -11.21 11.90 4.42
N ILE A 148 -12.21 11.75 5.28
CA ILE A 148 -13.60 11.59 4.87
C ILE A 148 -14.14 12.85 4.18
N ARG A 149 -13.61 14.03 4.56
CA ARG A 149 -13.94 15.29 3.89
C ARG A 149 -13.40 15.32 2.46
N PHE A 150 -12.18 14.85 2.27
CA PHE A 150 -11.48 14.90 1.00
C PHE A 150 -11.68 13.65 0.14
N GLY A 151 -12.03 12.49 0.75
CA GLY A 151 -12.36 11.24 0.06
C GLY A 151 -11.18 10.69 -0.77
N ASP A 152 -9.96 10.81 -0.27
CA ASP A 152 -8.72 10.53 -1.00
C ASP A 152 -8.11 9.17 -0.63
N ASN A 153 -8.70 8.11 -1.19
CA ASN A 153 -8.08 6.78 -1.12
C ASN A 153 -6.88 6.60 -2.07
N ASP A 154 -6.50 7.62 -2.86
CA ASP A 154 -5.29 7.56 -3.69
C ASP A 154 -4.04 7.56 -2.79
N THR A 155 -4.03 8.45 -1.77
CA THR A 155 -2.95 8.49 -0.76
C THR A 155 -2.90 7.20 0.06
N LEU A 156 -4.05 6.68 0.52
CA LEU A 156 -4.11 5.40 1.22
C LEU A 156 -3.54 4.27 0.36
N ALA A 157 -3.90 4.20 -0.93
CA ALA A 157 -3.39 3.19 -1.85
C ALA A 157 -1.87 3.25 -2.04
N ALA A 158 -1.30 4.45 -2.07
CA ALA A 158 0.14 4.64 -2.14
C ALA A 158 0.84 4.20 -0.84
N LEU A 159 0.27 4.50 0.32
CA LEU A 159 0.78 4.04 1.61
C LEU A 159 0.69 2.51 1.73
N VAL A 160 -0.40 1.92 1.26
CA VAL A 160 -0.56 0.46 1.17
C VAL A 160 0.47 -0.15 0.21
N ALA A 161 0.71 0.46 -0.96
CA ALA A 161 1.73 0.01 -1.89
C ALA A 161 3.13 -0.01 -1.23
N ASN A 162 3.44 1.00 -0.43
CA ASN A 162 4.68 1.04 0.36
C ASN A 162 4.69 -0.05 1.45
N LEU A 163 3.57 -0.24 2.15
CA LEU A 163 3.42 -1.20 3.24
C LEU A 163 3.63 -2.65 2.77
N VAL A 164 3.04 -3.01 1.64
CA VAL A 164 3.14 -4.36 1.06
C VAL A 164 4.30 -4.52 0.07
N GLU A 165 5.09 -3.46 -0.15
CA GLU A 165 6.19 -3.46 -1.13
C GLU A 165 5.72 -3.84 -2.53
N ALA A 166 4.68 -3.17 -2.99
CA ALA A 166 4.15 -3.39 -4.32
C ALA A 166 5.14 -2.95 -5.41
N ASP A 167 5.19 -3.70 -6.49
CA ASP A 167 5.92 -3.29 -7.70
C ASP A 167 5.12 -2.24 -8.48
N LEU A 168 3.78 -2.36 -8.43
CA LEU A 168 2.86 -1.53 -9.20
C LEU A 168 1.64 -1.13 -8.39
N LEU A 169 1.35 0.18 -8.39
CA LEU A 169 0.09 0.76 -7.98
C LEU A 169 -0.73 1.09 -9.24
N VAL A 170 -1.88 0.46 -9.43
CA VAL A 170 -2.83 0.77 -10.50
C VAL A 170 -3.98 1.59 -9.93
N ILE A 171 -4.15 2.82 -10.39
CA ILE A 171 -5.27 3.70 -10.01
C ILE A 171 -6.28 3.70 -11.16
N LEU A 172 -7.36 2.94 -10.98
CA LEU A 172 -8.51 2.97 -11.88
C LEU A 172 -9.36 4.22 -11.60
N THR A 173 -9.57 5.02 -12.62
CA THR A 173 -10.26 6.31 -12.54
C THR A 173 -11.23 6.49 -13.71
N ASP A 174 -12.03 7.54 -13.69
CA ASP A 174 -12.95 7.93 -14.75
C ASP A 174 -12.28 8.60 -15.96
N ARG A 175 -10.95 8.80 -15.88
CA ARG A 175 -10.12 9.39 -16.93
C ARG A 175 -9.14 8.37 -17.50
N ASP A 176 -8.82 8.48 -18.78
CA ASP A 176 -7.90 7.56 -19.44
C ASP A 176 -6.44 7.70 -18.96
N GLY A 177 -6.13 8.74 -18.22
CA GLY A 177 -4.80 9.03 -17.67
C GLY A 177 -4.59 10.53 -17.44
N MET A 178 -3.32 10.97 -17.36
CA MET A 178 -2.94 12.38 -17.32
C MET A 178 -2.79 12.91 -18.75
N PHE A 179 -3.34 14.10 -19.00
CA PHE A 179 -3.23 14.80 -20.28
C PHE A 179 -2.39 16.07 -20.13
N THR A 180 -1.80 16.54 -21.22
CA THR A 180 -1.00 17.77 -21.25
C THR A 180 -1.80 19.04 -20.89
N ALA A 181 -3.13 18.98 -20.99
CA ALA A 181 -4.10 19.98 -20.54
C ALA A 181 -5.43 19.29 -20.22
N ASP A 182 -6.41 20.02 -19.71
CA ASP A 182 -7.75 19.43 -19.48
C ASP A 182 -8.46 19.19 -20.83
N PRO A 183 -8.71 17.92 -21.23
CA PRO A 183 -9.32 17.61 -22.51
C PRO A 183 -10.77 18.12 -22.64
N ARG A 184 -11.42 18.53 -21.54
CA ARG A 184 -12.76 19.17 -21.60
C ARG A 184 -12.71 20.59 -22.12
N HIS A 185 -11.57 21.25 -21.98
CA HIS A 185 -11.35 22.66 -22.30
C HIS A 185 -10.32 22.86 -23.40
N ASN A 186 -9.52 21.85 -23.70
CA ASN A 186 -8.50 21.92 -24.73
C ASN A 186 -8.54 20.64 -25.60
N PRO A 187 -9.08 20.72 -26.83
CA PRO A 187 -9.18 19.58 -27.74
C PRO A 187 -7.81 19.04 -28.20
N ASP A 188 -6.74 19.86 -28.11
CA ASP A 188 -5.38 19.44 -28.47
C ASP A 188 -4.64 18.75 -27.30
N ALA A 189 -5.31 18.54 -26.17
CA ALA A 189 -4.74 17.84 -25.02
C ALA A 189 -4.36 16.40 -25.40
N GLN A 190 -3.09 16.06 -25.19
CA GLN A 190 -2.56 14.74 -25.48
C GLN A 190 -2.38 13.94 -24.21
N LEU A 191 -2.63 12.62 -24.28
CA LEU A 191 -2.39 11.70 -23.17
C LEU A 191 -0.88 11.55 -22.95
N ILE A 192 -0.44 11.77 -21.70
CA ILE A 192 0.93 11.52 -21.27
C ILE A 192 1.05 10.02 -20.97
N HIS A 193 1.71 9.28 -21.83
CA HIS A 193 1.83 7.84 -21.66
C HIS A 193 2.81 7.43 -20.57
N GLU A 194 3.91 8.16 -20.44
CA GLU A 194 4.98 7.85 -19.47
C GLU A 194 5.66 9.13 -19.00
N ALA A 195 5.93 9.20 -17.70
CA ALA A 195 6.72 10.28 -17.10
C ALA A 195 7.42 9.76 -15.83
N ARG A 196 8.31 10.58 -15.27
CA ARG A 196 8.83 10.36 -13.93
C ARG A 196 7.85 10.95 -12.93
N ALA A 197 7.61 10.26 -11.81
CA ALA A 197 6.68 10.75 -10.78
C ALA A 197 7.13 12.08 -10.14
N ASP A 198 8.43 12.32 -10.08
CA ASP A 198 9.06 13.52 -9.52
C ASP A 198 9.21 14.67 -10.52
N ASP A 199 8.81 14.50 -11.78
CA ASP A 199 8.87 15.57 -12.80
C ASP A 199 8.02 16.77 -12.36
N PRO A 200 8.65 17.97 -12.18
CA PRO A 200 7.93 19.16 -11.75
C PRO A 200 6.91 19.68 -12.78
N SER A 201 7.09 19.38 -14.07
CA SER A 201 6.16 19.80 -15.13
C SER A 201 4.74 19.22 -14.94
N LEU A 202 4.63 18.07 -14.25
CA LEU A 202 3.35 17.43 -13.97
C LEU A 202 2.47 18.21 -12.99
N ASP A 203 3.04 19.08 -12.15
CA ASP A 203 2.27 19.91 -11.21
C ASP A 203 1.36 20.90 -11.94
N ALA A 204 1.88 21.54 -12.98
CA ALA A 204 1.11 22.47 -13.81
C ALA A 204 -0.05 21.76 -14.52
N VAL A 205 0.21 20.56 -15.04
CA VAL A 205 -0.76 19.72 -15.73
C VAL A 205 -1.85 19.22 -14.77
N ALA A 206 -1.45 18.72 -13.59
CA ALA A 206 -2.37 18.22 -12.58
C ALA A 206 -3.26 19.33 -11.99
N GLY A 207 -2.73 20.56 -11.85
CA GLY A 207 -3.44 21.72 -11.32
C GLY A 207 -4.50 22.29 -12.27
N SER A 208 -4.27 22.21 -13.57
CA SER A 208 -5.20 22.72 -14.59
C SER A 208 -6.47 21.88 -14.75
N THR A 209 -6.48 20.64 -14.26
CA THR A 209 -7.59 19.68 -14.40
C THR A 209 -8.54 19.67 -13.20
N GLY A 210 -8.26 20.44 -12.13
CA GLY A 210 -9.03 20.46 -10.89
C GLY A 210 -10.10 21.56 -10.89
N GLY A 211 -11.39 21.17 -10.86
CA GLY A 211 -12.45 22.08 -10.41
C GLY A 211 -12.30 22.39 -8.90
N ALA A 212 -12.78 23.53 -8.43
CA ALA A 212 -12.65 24.04 -7.07
C ALA A 212 -13.19 23.08 -5.94
N LEU A 213 -13.70 21.91 -6.27
CA LEU A 213 -14.26 20.89 -5.37
C LEU A 213 -13.70 19.47 -5.66
N GLY A 214 -12.54 19.35 -6.33
CA GLY A 214 -11.98 18.09 -6.83
C GLY A 214 -11.62 17.07 -5.76
N ARG A 215 -12.59 16.28 -5.33
CA ARG A 215 -12.40 15.06 -4.57
C ARG A 215 -11.74 14.03 -5.50
N GLY A 216 -10.51 13.62 -5.20
CA GLY A 216 -9.79 12.63 -5.99
C GLY A 216 -9.34 13.12 -7.38
N GLY A 217 -9.00 14.39 -7.53
CA GLY A 217 -8.52 14.98 -8.78
C GLY A 217 -7.15 14.42 -9.22
N MET A 218 -6.65 14.90 -10.37
CA MET A 218 -5.36 14.45 -10.89
C MET A 218 -4.19 14.79 -9.94
N GLN A 219 -4.31 15.87 -9.18
CA GLN A 219 -3.34 16.25 -8.15
C GLN A 219 -3.18 15.19 -7.06
N THR A 220 -4.29 14.58 -6.57
CA THR A 220 -4.21 13.53 -5.54
C THR A 220 -3.53 12.29 -6.10
N LYS A 221 -3.79 11.94 -7.37
CA LYS A 221 -3.16 10.81 -8.05
C LYS A 221 -1.66 11.03 -8.29
N LEU A 222 -1.25 12.24 -8.65
CA LEU A 222 0.16 12.60 -8.78
C LEU A 222 0.87 12.54 -7.41
N ARG A 223 0.24 13.07 -6.35
CA ARG A 223 0.76 12.98 -4.99
C ARG A 223 0.90 11.51 -4.54
N ALA A 224 -0.10 10.68 -4.81
CA ALA A 224 -0.05 9.26 -4.54
C ALA A 224 1.08 8.57 -5.30
N ALA A 225 1.27 8.88 -6.58
CA ALA A 225 2.37 8.35 -7.38
C ALA A 225 3.75 8.72 -6.81
N ARG A 226 3.92 9.96 -6.39
CA ARG A 226 5.16 10.42 -5.72
C ARG A 226 5.40 9.69 -4.41
N LEU A 227 4.33 9.43 -3.65
CA LEU A 227 4.41 8.70 -2.39
C LEU A 227 4.77 7.22 -2.62
N ALA A 228 4.14 6.54 -3.59
CA ALA A 228 4.46 5.18 -3.98
C ALA A 228 5.90 5.05 -4.51
N ALA A 229 6.36 6.05 -5.27
CA ALA A 229 7.72 6.11 -5.80
C ALA A 229 8.81 6.14 -4.70
N ARG A 230 8.48 6.57 -3.47
CA ARG A 230 9.42 6.55 -2.33
C ARG A 230 9.89 5.15 -1.96
N SER A 231 9.06 4.13 -2.17
CA SER A 231 9.44 2.72 -2.00
C SER A 231 9.87 2.06 -3.32
N GLY A 232 9.90 2.81 -4.41
CA GLY A 232 10.28 2.33 -5.74
C GLY A 232 9.15 1.69 -6.54
N ALA A 233 7.89 1.81 -6.08
CA ALA A 233 6.74 1.35 -6.82
C ALA A 233 6.45 2.25 -8.04
N HIS A 234 6.12 1.63 -9.16
CA HIS A 234 5.55 2.33 -10.31
C HIS A 234 4.08 2.64 -10.05
N THR A 235 3.56 3.73 -10.60
CA THR A 235 2.12 4.03 -10.53
C THR A 235 1.55 4.15 -11.94
N LEU A 236 0.44 3.48 -12.20
CA LEU A 236 -0.29 3.56 -13.44
C LEU A 236 -1.68 4.16 -13.20
N ILE A 237 -1.94 5.31 -13.82
CA ILE A 237 -3.24 5.98 -13.78
C ILE A 237 -3.95 5.67 -15.09
N VAL A 238 -5.13 5.05 -15.05
CA VAL A 238 -5.81 4.54 -16.24
C VAL A 238 -7.33 4.54 -16.09
N GLY A 239 -8.05 4.67 -17.21
CA GLY A 239 -9.50 4.58 -17.26
C GLY A 239 -10.00 3.20 -16.85
N GLY A 240 -10.77 3.14 -15.74
CA GLY A 240 -11.29 1.88 -15.24
C GLY A 240 -12.45 1.30 -16.05
N ARG A 241 -13.05 2.08 -16.94
CA ARG A 241 -14.12 1.65 -17.86
C ARG A 241 -13.59 1.11 -19.20
N ILE A 242 -12.27 1.14 -19.43
CA ILE A 242 -11.64 0.51 -20.58
C ILE A 242 -11.90 -1.00 -20.49
N GLU A 243 -12.40 -1.59 -21.56
CA GLU A 243 -12.68 -3.02 -21.61
C GLU A 243 -11.42 -3.84 -21.31
N ARG A 244 -11.54 -4.80 -20.37
CA ARG A 244 -10.46 -5.70 -19.91
C ARG A 244 -9.16 -4.97 -19.55
N VAL A 245 -9.27 -3.81 -18.90
CA VAL A 245 -8.15 -2.90 -18.64
C VAL A 245 -6.98 -3.59 -17.94
N LEU A 246 -7.24 -4.40 -16.89
CA LEU A 246 -6.19 -5.05 -16.13
C LEU A 246 -5.47 -6.14 -16.92
N ASP A 247 -6.20 -6.92 -17.73
CA ASP A 247 -5.63 -7.94 -18.59
C ASP A 247 -4.73 -7.32 -19.67
N ARG A 248 -5.22 -6.27 -20.33
CA ARG A 248 -4.50 -5.51 -21.36
C ARG A 248 -3.23 -4.87 -20.80
N LEU A 249 -3.29 -4.36 -19.56
CA LEU A 249 -2.10 -3.87 -18.86
C LEU A 249 -1.09 -4.98 -18.61
N LYS A 250 -1.54 -6.15 -18.14
CA LYS A 250 -0.67 -7.31 -17.90
C LYS A 250 -0.06 -7.82 -19.19
N ALA A 251 -0.76 -7.72 -20.31
CA ALA A 251 -0.24 -8.02 -21.63
C ALA A 251 0.76 -6.97 -22.17
N GLY A 252 0.97 -5.86 -21.47
CA GLY A 252 1.94 -4.82 -21.84
C GLY A 252 1.38 -3.71 -22.74
N GLU A 253 0.06 -3.63 -22.90
CA GLU A 253 -0.54 -2.58 -23.72
C GLU A 253 -0.33 -1.18 -23.12
N ARG A 254 -0.12 -0.19 -23.98
CA ARG A 254 0.15 1.20 -23.56
C ARG A 254 -1.13 1.97 -23.25
N LEU A 255 -1.81 1.58 -22.17
CA LEU A 255 -2.97 2.27 -21.65
C LEU A 255 -2.54 3.21 -20.50
N GLY A 256 -3.23 4.34 -20.38
CA GLY A 256 -3.05 5.28 -19.29
C GLY A 256 -1.68 5.95 -19.23
N THR A 257 -1.37 6.48 -18.06
CA THR A 257 -0.12 7.18 -17.74
C THR A 257 0.68 6.37 -16.73
N LEU A 258 1.86 5.91 -17.12
CA LEU A 258 2.82 5.25 -16.24
C LEU A 258 3.76 6.28 -15.63
N LEU A 259 3.71 6.42 -14.31
CA LEU A 259 4.61 7.25 -13.53
C LEU A 259 5.66 6.38 -12.85
N SER A 260 6.91 6.58 -13.25
CA SER A 260 8.04 5.76 -12.77
C SER A 260 8.80 6.46 -11.63
N PRO A 261 9.31 5.71 -10.64
CA PRO A 261 10.19 6.25 -9.61
C PRO A 261 11.54 6.67 -10.21
N GLU A 262 12.20 7.64 -9.59
CA GLU A 262 13.56 8.05 -9.99
C GLU A 262 14.57 6.93 -9.78
N ARG A 263 14.41 6.17 -8.72
CA ARG A 263 15.33 5.10 -8.29
C ARG A 263 14.60 3.78 -8.17
N GLY A 264 15.33 2.69 -8.41
CA GLY A 264 14.78 1.34 -8.20
C GLY A 264 14.44 1.08 -6.73
N MET A 265 13.52 0.14 -6.49
CA MET A 265 12.92 -0.22 -5.19
C MET A 265 13.95 -0.36 -4.06
N LEU A 266 15.07 -1.04 -4.32
CA LEU A 266 16.11 -1.28 -3.31
C LEU A 266 16.82 0.01 -2.87
N ALA A 267 17.10 0.92 -3.80
CA ALA A 267 17.78 2.18 -3.52
C ALA A 267 16.86 3.20 -2.82
N ALA A 268 15.60 3.26 -3.23
CA ALA A 268 14.59 4.12 -2.62
C ALA A 268 14.34 3.74 -1.15
N ARG A 269 14.25 2.44 -0.88
CA ARG A 269 14.06 1.89 0.46
C ARG A 269 15.25 2.12 1.37
N LYS A 270 16.46 1.89 0.88
CA LYS A 270 17.70 2.20 1.60
C LYS A 270 17.74 3.65 2.04
N GLN A 271 17.36 4.56 1.17
CA GLN A 271 17.34 6.00 1.47
C GLN A 271 16.27 6.35 2.52
N TRP A 272 15.07 5.73 2.45
CA TRP A 272 14.02 5.96 3.43
C TRP A 272 14.42 5.47 4.84
N LEU A 273 14.99 4.27 4.95
CA LEU A 273 15.50 3.72 6.21
C LEU A 273 16.72 4.49 6.75
N ALA A 274 17.62 4.95 5.89
CA ALA A 274 18.83 5.66 6.29
C ALA A 274 18.59 7.11 6.73
N GLY A 275 17.57 7.79 6.18
CA GLY A 275 17.45 9.24 6.26
C GLY A 275 16.61 9.82 7.38
N HIS A 276 15.73 9.06 8.05
CA HIS A 276 14.64 9.65 8.83
C HIS A 276 14.48 9.15 10.28
N LEU A 277 15.34 8.24 10.78
CA LEU A 277 15.07 7.56 12.03
C LEU A 277 16.22 7.69 13.02
N GLN A 278 15.94 8.32 14.18
CA GLN A 278 16.84 8.25 15.35
C GLN A 278 16.92 6.79 15.82
N THR A 279 18.13 6.28 15.95
CA THR A 279 18.38 4.97 16.54
C THR A 279 18.11 4.99 18.04
N ARG A 280 17.39 3.97 18.54
CA ARG A 280 16.97 3.87 19.94
C ARG A 280 17.71 2.78 20.68
N GLY A 281 18.45 1.94 19.97
CA GLY A 281 19.22 0.87 20.59
C GLY A 281 20.20 0.22 19.62
N THR A 282 21.00 -0.70 20.17
CA THR A 282 22.03 -1.43 19.45
C THR A 282 21.89 -2.93 19.67
N LEU A 283 22.00 -3.69 18.61
CA LEU A 283 22.07 -5.15 18.58
C LEU A 283 23.52 -5.57 18.26
N MET A 284 24.18 -6.26 19.18
CA MET A 284 25.53 -6.80 18.97
C MET A 284 25.42 -8.17 18.29
N LEU A 285 26.01 -8.29 17.11
CA LEU A 285 25.93 -9.48 16.27
C LEU A 285 27.11 -10.42 16.51
N ASP A 286 26.91 -11.71 16.22
CA ASP A 286 28.05 -12.61 16.03
C ASP A 286 28.58 -12.56 14.57
N ALA A 287 29.73 -13.15 14.34
CA ALA A 287 30.39 -13.17 13.01
C ALA A 287 29.52 -13.87 11.94
N GLY A 288 28.77 -14.91 12.33
CA GLY A 288 27.86 -15.64 11.42
C GLY A 288 26.69 -14.78 10.97
N ALA A 289 26.08 -14.01 11.89
CA ALA A 289 25.02 -13.07 11.55
C ALA A 289 25.51 -11.93 10.65
N VAL A 290 26.70 -11.38 10.92
CA VAL A 290 27.33 -10.37 10.06
C VAL A 290 27.50 -10.90 8.64
N GLN A 291 28.02 -12.11 8.49
CA GLN A 291 28.20 -12.75 7.19
C GLN A 291 26.84 -12.99 6.48
N ALA A 292 25.84 -13.49 7.20
CA ALA A 292 24.51 -13.75 6.66
C ALA A 292 23.82 -12.47 6.16
N LEU A 293 23.97 -11.35 6.89
CA LEU A 293 23.44 -10.05 6.47
C LEU A 293 24.17 -9.51 5.22
N ARG A 294 25.51 -9.50 5.22
CA ARG A 294 26.31 -8.92 4.14
C ARG A 294 26.25 -9.72 2.84
N GLN A 295 26.27 -11.05 2.91
CA GLN A 295 26.44 -11.91 1.73
C GLN A 295 25.13 -12.55 1.25
N ALA A 296 24.18 -12.83 2.14
CA ALA A 296 22.99 -13.61 1.81
C ALA A 296 21.68 -12.82 1.85
N ASN A 297 21.73 -11.51 2.12
CA ASN A 297 20.54 -10.63 2.23
C ASN A 297 19.41 -11.25 3.09
N LYS A 298 19.80 -11.85 4.23
CA LYS A 298 18.88 -12.55 5.15
C LYS A 298 18.36 -11.62 6.25
N SER A 299 17.26 -12.00 6.89
CA SER A 299 16.77 -11.39 8.11
C SER A 299 17.71 -11.66 9.30
N LEU A 300 17.73 -10.76 10.28
CA LEU A 300 18.48 -10.95 11.51
C LEU A 300 17.68 -11.80 12.50
N LEU A 301 18.10 -13.02 12.71
CA LEU A 301 17.50 -13.96 13.66
C LEU A 301 18.02 -13.73 15.08
N PRO A 302 17.27 -14.09 16.14
CA PRO A 302 17.68 -13.96 17.53
C PRO A 302 18.98 -14.73 17.84
N VAL A 303 19.21 -15.89 17.24
CA VAL A 303 20.39 -16.73 17.44
C VAL A 303 21.69 -16.00 17.08
N GLY A 304 21.66 -15.10 16.12
CA GLY A 304 22.83 -14.33 15.67
C GLY A 304 23.13 -13.07 16.51
N VAL A 305 22.33 -12.78 17.54
CA VAL A 305 22.50 -11.61 18.38
C VAL A 305 23.03 -12.02 19.75
N LYS A 306 24.12 -11.38 20.20
CA LYS A 306 24.81 -11.65 21.46
C LYS A 306 24.47 -10.66 22.55
N GLY A 307 23.99 -9.46 22.20
CA GLY A 307 23.64 -8.44 23.18
C GLY A 307 22.67 -7.40 22.64
N VAL A 308 21.96 -6.79 23.55
CA VAL A 308 21.00 -5.71 23.31
C VAL A 308 21.32 -4.53 24.21
N GLN A 309 21.42 -3.33 23.66
CA GLN A 309 21.66 -2.10 24.40
C GLN A 309 20.61 -1.05 24.01
N GLY A 310 20.33 -0.13 24.96
CA GLY A 310 19.35 0.93 24.78
C GLY A 310 17.93 0.51 25.13
N SER A 311 16.99 1.41 24.88
CA SER A 311 15.56 1.20 25.15
C SER A 311 14.78 1.50 23.86
N PHE A 312 14.23 0.47 23.26
CA PHE A 312 13.44 0.57 22.04
C PHE A 312 12.20 -0.31 22.12
N ARG A 313 11.17 0.11 21.39
CA ARG A 313 9.91 -0.62 21.20
C ARG A 313 9.90 -1.29 19.85
N ARG A 314 8.96 -2.19 19.63
CA ARG A 314 8.67 -2.76 18.30
C ARG A 314 8.42 -1.63 17.28
N GLY A 315 9.09 -1.71 16.12
CA GLY A 315 9.04 -0.71 15.07
C GLY A 315 10.05 0.42 15.18
N GLU A 316 10.81 0.51 16.27
CA GLU A 316 11.85 1.53 16.41
C GLU A 316 13.17 1.07 15.75
N MET A 317 13.96 2.08 15.33
CA MET A 317 15.23 1.85 14.64
C MET A 317 16.32 1.41 15.61
N VAL A 318 16.99 0.33 15.27
CA VAL A 318 18.15 -0.18 15.96
C VAL A 318 19.37 -0.24 15.03
N VAL A 319 20.56 -0.06 15.60
CA VAL A 319 21.85 -0.29 14.94
C VAL A 319 22.28 -1.72 15.21
N CYS A 320 22.77 -2.40 14.18
CA CYS A 320 23.41 -3.70 14.29
C CYS A 320 24.93 -3.50 14.17
N VAL A 321 25.67 -3.92 15.17
CA VAL A 321 27.14 -3.81 15.20
C VAL A 321 27.80 -5.19 15.20
N ASP A 322 28.96 -5.29 14.60
CA ASP A 322 29.80 -6.49 14.64
C ASP A 322 30.49 -6.65 16.01
N PRO A 323 31.26 -7.76 16.23
CA PRO A 323 32.02 -7.97 17.48
C PRO A 323 33.03 -6.86 17.80
N ASP A 324 33.49 -6.12 16.78
CA ASP A 324 34.44 -5.01 16.94
C ASP A 324 33.76 -3.66 17.18
N GLY A 325 32.43 -3.66 17.26
CA GLY A 325 31.61 -2.47 17.50
C GLY A 325 31.38 -1.62 16.25
N GLN A 326 31.75 -2.11 15.07
CA GLN A 326 31.52 -1.41 13.81
C GLN A 326 30.08 -1.60 13.34
N GLU A 327 29.48 -0.53 12.85
CA GLU A 327 28.13 -0.58 12.30
C GLU A 327 28.07 -1.43 11.03
N VAL A 328 27.20 -2.43 11.03
CA VAL A 328 26.94 -3.34 9.89
C VAL A 328 25.66 -3.00 9.17
N ALA A 329 24.63 -2.67 9.96
CA ALA A 329 23.30 -2.44 9.43
C ALA A 329 22.46 -1.59 10.37
N ARG A 330 21.36 -1.03 9.84
CA ARG A 330 20.25 -0.43 10.61
C ARG A 330 18.95 -1.09 10.22
N GLY A 331 18.01 -1.22 11.18
CA GLY A 331 16.73 -1.82 10.86
C GLY A 331 15.64 -1.56 11.92
N LEU A 332 14.40 -1.86 11.53
CA LEU A 332 13.26 -1.77 12.45
C LEU A 332 13.14 -3.05 13.27
N ALA A 333 13.14 -2.91 14.60
CA ALA A 333 13.03 -4.03 15.51
C ALA A 333 11.62 -4.64 15.52
N ASN A 334 11.52 -5.96 15.42
CA ASN A 334 10.26 -6.69 15.50
C ASN A 334 9.82 -6.93 16.97
N TYR A 335 10.74 -6.81 17.91
CA TYR A 335 10.54 -6.98 19.34
C TYR A 335 11.06 -5.77 20.10
N SER A 336 10.53 -5.49 21.29
CA SER A 336 11.09 -4.46 22.17
C SER A 336 12.45 -4.90 22.74
N ALA A 337 13.22 -3.95 23.30
CA ALA A 337 14.51 -4.26 23.91
C ALA A 337 14.40 -5.32 25.01
N VAL A 338 13.35 -5.26 25.85
CA VAL A 338 13.09 -6.22 26.93
C VAL A 338 12.80 -7.63 26.39
N GLU A 339 12.01 -7.73 25.32
CA GLU A 339 11.69 -9.01 24.67
C GLU A 339 12.91 -9.56 23.92
N ALA A 340 13.59 -8.69 23.17
CA ALA A 340 14.83 -9.05 22.46
C ALA A 340 15.86 -9.65 23.43
N GLN A 341 16.07 -9.04 24.60
CA GLN A 341 16.99 -9.52 25.62
C GLN A 341 16.68 -10.95 26.11
N LYS A 342 15.39 -11.34 26.08
CA LYS A 342 14.96 -12.68 26.49
C LYS A 342 15.20 -13.77 25.42
N ILE A 343 15.18 -13.38 24.16
CA ILE A 343 15.21 -14.32 23.02
C ILE A 343 16.54 -14.36 22.27
N ILE A 344 17.47 -13.42 22.51
CA ILE A 344 18.80 -13.45 21.86
C ILE A 344 19.53 -14.77 22.16
N GLY A 345 20.31 -15.22 21.19
CA GLY A 345 21.04 -16.49 21.26
C GLY A 345 20.18 -17.74 21.11
N GLN A 346 18.87 -17.60 20.96
CA GLN A 346 17.94 -18.72 20.81
C GLN A 346 17.47 -18.88 19.36
N ALA A 347 17.04 -20.10 18.99
CA ALA A 347 16.42 -20.36 17.70
C ALA A 347 15.03 -19.71 17.63
N SER A 348 14.58 -19.38 16.40
CA SER A 348 13.31 -18.66 16.20
C SER A 348 12.06 -19.41 16.68
N ASP A 349 12.09 -20.73 16.67
CA ASP A 349 11.01 -21.61 17.20
C ASP A 349 10.85 -21.53 18.72
N ALA A 350 11.90 -21.13 19.44
CA ALA A 350 11.85 -20.94 20.88
C ALA A 350 11.13 -19.64 21.33
N ILE A 351 10.93 -18.70 20.43
CA ILE A 351 10.34 -17.37 20.76
C ILE A 351 8.99 -17.52 21.45
N GLN A 352 8.10 -18.36 20.88
CA GLN A 352 6.77 -18.57 21.45
C GLN A 352 6.82 -19.14 22.86
N THR A 353 7.75 -20.04 23.14
CA THR A 353 7.92 -20.64 24.48
C THR A 353 8.43 -19.60 25.47
N VAL A 354 9.34 -18.71 25.04
CA VAL A 354 10.00 -17.72 25.92
C VAL A 354 9.11 -16.51 26.21
N LEU A 355 8.39 -16.02 25.18
CA LEU A 355 7.58 -14.81 25.28
C LEU A 355 6.08 -15.07 25.53
N GLY A 356 5.62 -16.32 25.33
CA GLY A 356 4.19 -16.67 25.32
C GLY A 356 3.48 -16.35 23.97
N TYR A 357 4.19 -15.74 23.05
CA TYR A 357 3.73 -15.44 21.70
C TYR A 357 4.91 -15.32 20.73
N ALA A 358 4.66 -15.49 19.44
CA ALA A 358 5.61 -15.16 18.39
C ALA A 358 4.97 -14.18 17.41
N ALA A 359 5.56 -12.98 17.26
CA ALA A 359 5.10 -12.00 16.29
C ALA A 359 5.75 -12.25 14.93
N GLU A 360 7.06 -12.46 14.93
CA GLU A 360 7.90 -12.69 13.74
C GLU A 360 9.04 -13.64 14.13
N PRO A 361 9.57 -14.46 13.20
CA PRO A 361 10.68 -15.36 13.52
C PRO A 361 12.04 -14.65 13.66
N GLU A 362 12.13 -13.39 13.23
CA GLU A 362 13.35 -12.59 13.25
C GLU A 362 13.28 -11.38 14.16
N LEU A 363 14.42 -10.91 14.68
CA LEU A 363 14.56 -9.65 15.39
C LEU A 363 14.45 -8.45 14.46
N VAL A 364 15.00 -8.56 13.25
CA VAL A 364 14.87 -7.53 12.20
C VAL A 364 14.69 -8.25 10.87
N HIS A 365 13.57 -7.99 10.21
CA HIS A 365 13.31 -8.55 8.88
C HIS A 365 14.23 -7.90 7.84
N ARG A 366 14.77 -8.71 6.90
CA ARG A 366 15.67 -8.25 5.82
C ARG A 366 15.14 -7.03 5.08
N ASP A 367 13.83 -7.00 4.90
CA ASP A 367 13.15 -5.90 4.21
C ASP A 367 13.06 -4.63 5.07
N ASN A 368 13.25 -4.69 6.35
CA ASN A 368 13.35 -3.57 7.28
C ASN A 368 14.79 -3.28 7.72
N LEU A 369 15.78 -3.79 6.97
CA LEU A 369 17.19 -3.70 7.29
C LEU A 369 17.96 -3.11 6.12
N VAL A 370 18.89 -2.21 6.42
CA VAL A 370 19.81 -1.59 5.48
C VAL A 370 21.23 -1.83 5.93
N LEU A 371 22.06 -2.38 5.05
CA LEU A 371 23.49 -2.49 5.25
C LEU A 371 24.15 -1.11 5.12
N VAL A 372 25.14 -0.85 5.94
CA VAL A 372 25.97 0.37 5.94
C VAL A 372 27.27 0.10 5.22
#